data_a9eac5c1583fa8d476d62f9e30415312
#
_entry.id   a9eac5c1583fa8d476d62f9e30415312
#
_cell.length_a   1.000
_cell.length_b   1.000
_cell.length_c   1.000
_cell.angle_alpha   90.00
_cell.angle_beta   90.00
_cell.angle_gamma   90.00
#
_symmetry.space_group_name_H-M   'P 1'
#
loop_
_entity.id
_entity.type
_entity.pdbx_description
1 polymer ?
#
loop_
_entity_poly.entity_id
_entity_poly.type
_entity_poly.pdbx_seq_one_letter_code
_entity_poly.pdbx_strand_id
1 'polypeptide(L)'
;LDIPPGRDPSPLVLAALATEEGNVTQVVYTPIKAEATRVAALLSGDVDMLTDVPTQDIDRLRSDKKLKVVDGPEVRTIYFAPDIGSNELKYSNVKGKNPFKDKRVREALSIAIDREAIKRNTMRGLSLPAGIMVAPGVNGNTPEIDVPAKFDADRAKKLLADAGYPNGFEVTLDCPNNRYVNDER
;
A
#
# COMPACT_ATOMS: atom_id res chain seq x y z
N LEU A 1 -14.18 1.89 29.30
CA LEU A 1 -14.81 1.65 28.00
C LEU A 1 -15.37 0.24 28.01
N ASP A 2 -16.68 0.09 27.91
CA ASP A 2 -17.29 -1.21 27.70
C ASP A 2 -17.24 -1.55 26.22
N ILE A 3 -16.18 -2.26 25.82
CA ILE A 3 -16.12 -2.87 24.49
C ILE A 3 -16.98 -4.14 24.58
N PRO A 4 -18.03 -4.29 23.75
CA PRO A 4 -18.85 -5.48 23.74
C PRO A 4 -17.99 -6.74 23.52
N PRO A 5 -18.22 -7.84 24.24
CA PRO A 5 -17.44 -9.06 24.07
C PRO A 5 -17.50 -9.56 22.62
N GLY A 6 -16.32 -9.84 22.04
CA GLY A 6 -16.16 -10.34 20.67
C GLY A 6 -15.77 -9.30 19.61
N ARG A 7 -15.48 -8.05 19.98
CA ARG A 7 -14.89 -7.05 19.07
C ARG A 7 -13.44 -6.78 19.44
N ASP A 8 -12.55 -6.96 18.47
CA ASP A 8 -11.15 -6.58 18.60
C ASP A 8 -11.02 -5.05 18.43
N PRO A 9 -10.54 -4.30 19.45
CA PRO A 9 -10.38 -2.86 19.33
C PRO A 9 -9.28 -2.57 18.31
N SER A 10 -9.61 -1.77 17.29
CA SER A 10 -8.59 -1.33 16.33
C SER A 10 -7.49 -0.50 17.04
N PRO A 11 -6.25 -0.49 16.54
CA PRO A 11 -5.18 0.34 17.10
C PRO A 11 -5.52 1.84 17.20
N LEU A 12 -6.40 2.34 16.33
CA LEU A 12 -6.89 3.71 16.35
C LEU A 12 -7.81 4.00 17.54
N VAL A 13 -8.65 3.04 17.92
CA VAL A 13 -9.48 3.15 19.13
C VAL A 13 -8.60 3.19 20.38
N LEU A 14 -7.57 2.35 20.45
CA LEU A 14 -6.62 2.32 21.57
C LEU A 14 -5.84 3.64 21.69
N ALA A 15 -5.43 4.24 20.56
CA ALA A 15 -4.73 5.52 20.56
C ALA A 15 -5.62 6.69 21.06
N ALA A 16 -6.91 6.70 20.68
CA ALA A 16 -7.87 7.70 21.15
C ALA A 16 -8.14 7.59 22.66
N LEU A 17 -7.98 6.41 23.24
CA LEU A 17 -8.18 6.14 24.67
C LEU A 17 -6.98 6.47 25.55
N ALA A 18 -5.79 6.62 24.97
CA ALA A 18 -4.56 6.89 25.69
C ALA A 18 -4.34 8.39 26.01
N THR A 19 -5.21 9.29 25.54
CA THR A 19 -5.08 10.72 25.79
C THR A 19 -6.10 11.18 26.85
N GLU A 20 -5.61 11.71 27.98
CA GLU A 20 -6.45 12.31 29.03
C GLU A 20 -7.20 13.58 28.58
N GLU A 21 -6.86 14.12 27.41
CA GLU A 21 -7.42 15.35 26.83
C GLU A 21 -8.35 15.09 25.63
N GLY A 22 -9.31 14.20 25.79
CA GLY A 22 -10.30 13.95 24.74
C GLY A 22 -11.69 14.40 25.14
N ASN A 23 -12.49 14.87 24.18
CA ASN A 23 -13.92 15.14 24.37
C ASN A 23 -14.81 13.97 23.93
N VAL A 24 -14.20 12.84 23.57
CA VAL A 24 -14.92 11.63 23.14
C VAL A 24 -15.04 10.67 24.31
N THR A 25 -16.26 10.34 24.71
CA THR A 25 -16.55 9.44 25.84
C THR A 25 -16.90 8.01 25.42
N GLN A 26 -17.29 7.83 24.15
CA GLN A 26 -17.65 6.52 23.60
C GLN A 26 -17.23 6.44 22.13
N VAL A 27 -16.65 5.31 21.73
CA VAL A 27 -16.36 5.00 20.32
C VAL A 27 -17.06 3.69 19.95
N VAL A 28 -17.86 3.70 18.88
CA VAL A 28 -18.50 2.51 18.31
C VAL A 28 -17.80 2.21 16.99
N TYR A 29 -17.12 1.06 16.91
CA TYR A 29 -16.46 0.62 15.69
C TYR A 29 -17.36 -0.33 14.90
N THR A 30 -17.72 0.08 13.67
CA THR A 30 -18.58 -0.69 12.76
C THR A 30 -17.77 -1.09 11.53
N PRO A 31 -17.40 -2.38 11.38
CA PRO A 31 -16.67 -2.84 10.19
C PRO A 31 -17.60 -2.88 8.98
N ILE A 32 -17.26 -2.12 7.94
CA ILE A 32 -17.97 -2.11 6.65
C ILE A 32 -16.97 -2.46 5.55
N LYS A 33 -17.09 -3.65 4.98
CA LYS A 33 -16.12 -4.20 4.03
C LYS A 33 -16.07 -3.44 2.70
N ALA A 34 -17.25 -3.12 2.14
CA ALA A 34 -17.32 -2.45 0.83
C ALA A 34 -17.01 -0.95 0.92
N GLU A 35 -16.04 -0.47 0.14
CA GLU A 35 -15.60 0.93 0.11
C GLU A 35 -16.74 1.91 -0.14
N ALA A 36 -17.55 1.68 -1.19
CA ALA A 36 -18.67 2.54 -1.52
C ALA A 36 -19.70 2.63 -0.39
N THR A 37 -19.94 1.52 0.32
CA THR A 37 -20.87 1.49 1.47
C THR A 37 -20.30 2.26 2.66
N ARG A 38 -18.99 2.21 2.90
CA ARG A 38 -18.34 3.01 3.96
C ARG A 38 -18.51 4.51 3.69
N VAL A 39 -18.24 4.93 2.45
CA VAL A 39 -18.41 6.35 2.05
C VAL A 39 -19.87 6.78 2.14
N ALA A 40 -20.81 5.93 1.72
CA ALA A 40 -22.24 6.22 1.84
C ALA A 40 -22.67 6.38 3.30
N ALA A 41 -22.22 5.51 4.21
CA ALA A 41 -22.52 5.59 5.64
C ALA A 41 -22.00 6.90 6.28
N LEU A 42 -20.83 7.39 5.87
CA LEU A 42 -20.33 8.69 6.31
C LEU A 42 -21.20 9.85 5.79
N LEU A 43 -21.58 9.80 4.53
CA LEU A 43 -22.39 10.87 3.90
C LEU A 43 -23.84 10.91 4.43
N SER A 44 -24.40 9.75 4.82
CA SER A 44 -25.73 9.68 5.46
C SER A 44 -25.71 10.08 6.93
N GLY A 45 -24.54 10.08 7.57
CA GLY A 45 -24.40 10.31 9.01
C GLY A 45 -24.62 9.05 9.86
N ASP A 46 -24.61 7.86 9.25
CA ASP A 46 -24.67 6.59 9.99
C ASP A 46 -23.36 6.30 10.74
N VAL A 47 -22.26 6.91 10.29
CA VAL A 47 -20.98 6.95 10.99
C VAL A 47 -20.41 8.36 10.98
N ASP A 48 -19.72 8.75 12.05
CA ASP A 48 -19.13 10.08 12.21
C ASP A 48 -17.71 10.18 11.65
N MET A 49 -17.03 9.05 11.50
CA MET A 49 -15.62 8.98 11.05
C MET A 49 -15.41 7.76 10.16
N LEU A 50 -14.61 7.94 9.12
CA LEU A 50 -14.18 6.90 8.21
C LEU A 50 -12.66 6.85 8.17
N THR A 51 -12.08 5.65 8.34
CA THR A 51 -10.67 5.35 8.04
C THR A 51 -10.57 4.66 6.68
N ASP A 52 -9.37 4.62 6.10
CA ASP A 52 -9.11 3.99 4.79
C ASP A 52 -10.06 4.51 3.71
N VAL A 53 -10.08 5.83 3.54
CA VAL A 53 -10.89 6.51 2.54
C VAL A 53 -10.42 6.15 1.13
N PRO A 54 -11.30 5.67 0.23
CA PRO A 54 -10.93 5.40 -1.15
C PRO A 54 -10.42 6.67 -1.84
N THR A 55 -9.28 6.59 -2.51
CA THR A 55 -8.62 7.78 -3.10
C THR A 55 -9.50 8.49 -4.14
N GLN A 56 -10.37 7.74 -4.83
CA GLN A 56 -11.32 8.29 -5.81
C GLN A 56 -12.40 9.20 -5.19
N ASP A 57 -12.71 9.05 -3.91
CA ASP A 57 -13.76 9.80 -3.22
C ASP A 57 -13.23 11.02 -2.46
N ILE A 58 -11.93 11.18 -2.30
CA ILE A 58 -11.32 12.21 -1.46
C ILE A 58 -11.71 13.63 -1.91
N ASP A 59 -11.66 13.91 -3.21
CA ASP A 59 -12.00 15.24 -3.72
C ASP A 59 -13.49 15.59 -3.48
N ARG A 60 -14.37 14.59 -3.63
CA ARG A 60 -15.78 14.73 -3.31
C ARG A 60 -16.00 14.99 -1.83
N LEU A 61 -15.34 14.26 -0.96
CA LEU A 61 -15.44 14.42 0.50
C LEU A 61 -14.84 15.76 0.96
N ARG A 62 -13.73 16.21 0.36
CA ARG A 62 -13.14 17.53 0.64
C ARG A 62 -14.06 18.69 0.23
N SER A 63 -14.89 18.50 -0.79
CA SER A 63 -15.85 19.53 -1.25
C SER A 63 -17.09 19.64 -0.36
N ASP A 64 -17.38 18.65 0.47
CA ASP A 64 -18.50 18.68 1.40
C ASP A 64 -18.16 19.54 2.63
N LYS A 65 -18.90 20.62 2.84
CA LYS A 65 -18.67 21.58 3.94
C LYS A 65 -18.92 20.98 5.33
N LYS A 66 -19.59 19.85 5.42
CA LYS A 66 -19.87 19.14 6.68
C LYS A 66 -18.75 18.20 7.09
N LEU A 67 -17.84 17.89 6.17
CA LEU A 67 -16.78 16.91 6.37
C LEU A 67 -15.42 17.59 6.46
N LYS A 68 -14.53 16.96 7.23
CA LYS A 68 -13.11 17.31 7.28
C LYS A 68 -12.30 16.08 6.87
N VAL A 69 -11.57 16.19 5.76
CA VAL A 69 -10.61 15.17 5.35
C VAL A 69 -9.24 15.52 5.94
N VAL A 70 -8.68 14.58 6.69
CA VAL A 70 -7.33 14.66 7.25
C VAL A 70 -6.50 13.58 6.59
N ASP A 71 -5.36 13.93 6.04
CA ASP A 71 -4.41 13.02 5.43
C ASP A 71 -3.00 13.27 5.96
N GLY A 72 -2.16 12.26 5.89
CA GLY A 72 -0.80 12.33 6.37
C GLY A 72 -0.01 11.06 6.01
N PRO A 73 1.32 11.08 6.22
CA PRO A 73 2.16 9.91 5.97
C PRO A 73 1.77 8.77 6.91
N GLU A 74 1.70 7.57 6.36
CA GLU A 74 1.45 6.34 7.08
C GLU A 74 2.73 5.51 7.18
N VAL A 75 2.91 4.82 8.31
CA VAL A 75 4.03 3.89 8.53
C VAL A 75 3.69 2.55 7.85
N ARG A 76 3.51 2.58 6.54
CA ARG A 76 3.22 1.40 5.72
C ARG A 76 3.95 1.48 4.39
N THR A 77 4.74 0.47 4.06
CA THR A 77 5.41 0.37 2.76
C THR A 77 4.83 -0.80 1.98
N ILE A 78 4.35 -0.53 0.77
CA ILE A 78 3.86 -1.54 -0.17
C ILE A 78 5.00 -1.92 -1.11
N TYR A 79 5.24 -3.21 -1.25
CA TYR A 79 6.38 -3.72 -2.03
C TYR A 79 6.06 -5.08 -2.66
N PHE A 80 6.80 -5.45 -3.68
CA PHE A 80 6.83 -6.82 -4.21
C PHE A 80 7.88 -7.64 -3.50
N ALA A 81 7.51 -8.83 -3.04
CA ALA A 81 8.38 -9.79 -2.38
C ALA A 81 8.65 -10.97 -3.33
N PRO A 82 9.72 -10.93 -4.15
CA PRO A 82 10.06 -12.07 -4.98
C PRO A 82 10.58 -13.23 -4.13
N ASP A 83 10.14 -14.45 -4.43
CA ASP A 83 10.69 -15.66 -3.83
C ASP A 83 12.13 -15.89 -4.31
N ILE A 84 13.10 -15.51 -3.51
CA ILE A 84 14.53 -15.72 -3.78
C ILE A 84 15.10 -16.97 -3.10
N GLY A 85 14.33 -17.62 -2.23
CA GLY A 85 14.73 -18.77 -1.43
C GLY A 85 14.63 -20.08 -2.20
N SER A 86 13.56 -20.29 -2.94
CA SER A 86 13.29 -21.52 -3.68
C SER A 86 14.31 -21.75 -4.80
N ASN A 87 14.61 -23.01 -5.10
CA ASN A 87 15.49 -23.34 -6.23
C ASN A 87 14.80 -23.19 -7.59
N GLU A 88 13.48 -23.37 -7.61
CA GLU A 88 12.60 -23.20 -8.75
C GLU A 88 11.31 -22.54 -8.29
N LEU A 89 10.74 -21.66 -9.12
CA LEU A 89 9.46 -21.00 -8.85
C LEU A 89 8.32 -21.95 -9.20
N LYS A 90 7.43 -22.20 -8.24
CA LYS A 90 6.33 -23.16 -8.37
C LYS A 90 5.41 -22.86 -9.57
N TYR A 91 5.09 -21.60 -9.77
CA TYR A 91 4.14 -21.12 -10.78
C TYR A 91 4.83 -20.24 -11.83
N SER A 92 5.89 -20.77 -12.46
CA SER A 92 6.62 -20.12 -13.55
C SER A 92 6.76 -21.06 -14.73
N ASN A 93 6.88 -20.51 -15.93
CA ASN A 93 7.25 -21.27 -17.12
C ASN A 93 8.76 -21.60 -17.19
N VAL A 94 9.59 -20.98 -16.32
CA VAL A 94 11.02 -21.29 -16.20
C VAL A 94 11.19 -22.48 -15.28
N LYS A 95 11.74 -23.59 -15.81
CA LYS A 95 11.95 -24.83 -15.09
C LYS A 95 13.43 -25.05 -14.73
N GLY A 96 13.68 -25.74 -13.62
CA GLY A 96 15.02 -26.12 -13.16
C GLY A 96 15.84 -24.98 -12.54
N LYS A 97 15.32 -23.75 -12.48
CA LYS A 97 16.00 -22.61 -11.88
C LYS A 97 15.01 -21.53 -11.43
N ASN A 98 15.50 -20.63 -10.58
CA ASN A 98 14.75 -19.50 -10.09
C ASN A 98 15.32 -18.19 -10.68
N PRO A 99 14.61 -17.51 -11.60
CA PRO A 99 15.05 -16.26 -12.18
C PRO A 99 15.34 -15.16 -11.16
N PHE A 100 14.60 -15.13 -10.03
CA PHE A 100 14.77 -14.11 -9.01
C PHE A 100 16.05 -14.21 -8.19
N LYS A 101 16.81 -15.30 -8.32
CA LYS A 101 18.15 -15.40 -7.75
C LYS A 101 19.17 -14.52 -8.48
N ASP A 102 18.91 -14.16 -9.74
CA ASP A 102 19.74 -13.24 -10.50
C ASP A 102 19.44 -11.79 -10.08
N LYS A 103 20.48 -11.06 -9.65
CA LYS A 103 20.35 -9.65 -9.25
C LYS A 103 19.86 -8.76 -10.39
N ARG A 104 20.25 -9.06 -11.64
CA ARG A 104 19.83 -8.30 -12.82
C ARG A 104 18.32 -8.38 -13.03
N VAL A 105 17.72 -9.55 -12.79
CA VAL A 105 16.27 -9.74 -12.86
C VAL A 105 15.56 -8.91 -11.78
N ARG A 106 16.04 -8.93 -10.55
CA ARG A 106 15.45 -8.14 -9.47
C ARG A 106 15.59 -6.63 -9.71
N GLU A 107 16.76 -6.19 -10.21
CA GLU A 107 16.97 -4.79 -10.59
C GLU A 107 16.02 -4.37 -11.74
N ALA A 108 15.88 -5.22 -12.77
CA ALA A 108 14.96 -4.98 -13.86
C ALA A 108 13.53 -4.78 -13.37
N LEU A 109 13.03 -5.65 -12.48
CA LEU A 109 11.70 -5.51 -11.89
C LEU A 109 11.56 -4.19 -11.14
N SER A 110 12.56 -3.82 -10.34
CA SER A 110 12.52 -2.58 -9.57
C SER A 110 12.45 -1.33 -10.44
N ILE A 111 13.28 -1.24 -11.50
CA ILE A 111 13.30 -0.06 -12.38
C ILE A 111 12.20 -0.07 -13.44
N ALA A 112 11.49 -1.17 -13.64
CA ALA A 112 10.32 -1.25 -14.51
C ALA A 112 9.05 -0.66 -13.89
N ILE A 113 9.07 -0.35 -12.59
CA ILE A 113 7.91 0.20 -11.87
C ILE A 113 8.01 1.73 -11.87
N ASP A 114 7.09 2.39 -12.56
CA ASP A 114 6.93 3.85 -12.50
C ASP A 114 6.18 4.26 -11.23
N ARG A 115 6.93 4.44 -10.14
CA ARG A 115 6.37 4.82 -8.83
C ARG A 115 5.73 6.21 -8.86
N GLU A 116 6.25 7.11 -9.68
CA GLU A 116 5.68 8.44 -9.84
C GLU A 116 4.34 8.41 -10.60
N ALA A 117 4.21 7.55 -11.60
CA ALA A 117 2.93 7.34 -12.28
C ALA A 117 1.89 6.73 -11.32
N ILE A 118 2.28 5.75 -10.50
CA ILE A 118 1.40 5.18 -9.45
C ILE A 118 0.95 6.28 -8.49
N LYS A 119 1.88 7.09 -7.98
CA LYS A 119 1.56 8.24 -7.11
C LYS A 119 0.54 9.17 -7.75
N ARG A 120 0.78 9.60 -8.99
CA ARG A 120 -0.11 10.56 -9.67
C ARG A 120 -1.47 9.97 -10.01
N ASN A 121 -1.48 8.79 -10.64
CA ASN A 121 -2.68 8.28 -11.32
C ASN A 121 -3.53 7.40 -10.38
N THR A 122 -2.90 6.49 -9.65
CA THR A 122 -3.60 5.54 -8.77
C THR A 122 -3.82 6.13 -7.38
N MET A 123 -2.78 6.71 -6.81
CA MET A 123 -2.82 7.23 -5.44
C MET A 123 -3.22 8.72 -5.36
N ARG A 124 -3.47 9.38 -6.47
CA ARG A 124 -3.89 10.80 -6.55
C ARG A 124 -3.02 11.75 -5.72
N GLY A 125 -1.72 11.52 -5.71
CA GLY A 125 -0.74 12.28 -4.94
C GLY A 125 -0.59 11.88 -3.47
N LEU A 126 -1.38 10.93 -2.97
CA LEU A 126 -1.47 10.54 -1.56
C LEU A 126 -0.51 9.39 -1.17
N SER A 127 0.56 9.21 -1.90
CA SER A 127 1.62 8.27 -1.57
C SER A 127 2.99 8.87 -1.78
N LEU A 128 4.00 8.28 -1.15
CA LEU A 128 5.40 8.64 -1.33
C LEU A 128 6.13 7.47 -1.97
N PRO A 129 6.79 7.66 -3.13
CA PRO A 129 7.70 6.65 -3.64
C PRO A 129 8.78 6.33 -2.63
N ALA A 130 9.02 5.06 -2.35
CA ALA A 130 9.99 4.60 -1.35
C ALA A 130 11.17 3.88 -2.01
N GLY A 131 12.37 4.10 -1.49
CA GLY A 131 13.60 3.39 -1.86
C GLY A 131 13.91 2.21 -0.94
N ILE A 132 13.38 2.24 0.28
CA ILE A 132 13.56 1.20 1.30
C ILE A 132 12.23 0.83 1.95
N MET A 133 12.23 -0.24 2.74
CA MET A 133 11.02 -0.72 3.43
C MET A 133 10.67 0.05 4.71
N VAL A 134 11.62 0.80 5.25
CA VAL A 134 11.40 1.60 6.47
C VAL A 134 10.78 2.93 6.08
N ALA A 135 9.58 3.21 6.58
CA ALA A 135 8.86 4.43 6.24
C ALA A 135 9.52 5.70 6.81
N PRO A 136 9.33 6.87 6.17
CA PRO A 136 9.80 8.14 6.72
C PRO A 136 9.30 8.39 8.15
N GLY A 137 10.17 8.91 9.00
CA GLY A 137 9.88 9.15 10.42
C GLY A 137 10.11 7.96 11.34
N VAL A 138 10.44 6.79 10.81
CA VAL A 138 10.83 5.60 11.58
C VAL A 138 12.35 5.52 11.69
N ASN A 139 12.86 5.09 12.85
CA ASN A 139 14.28 4.91 13.07
C ASN A 139 14.89 3.98 12.01
N GLY A 140 15.97 4.41 11.38
CA GLY A 140 16.62 3.69 10.28
C GLY A 140 16.23 4.21 8.88
N ASN A 141 15.25 5.11 8.74
CA ASN A 141 15.02 5.85 7.50
C ASN A 141 15.81 7.16 7.52
N THR A 142 16.55 7.43 6.46
CA THR A 142 17.14 8.75 6.19
C THR A 142 16.99 9.07 4.70
N PRO A 143 16.93 10.37 4.31
CA PRO A 143 16.78 10.77 2.90
C PRO A 143 17.90 10.23 1.99
N GLU A 144 19.08 9.96 2.54
CA GLU A 144 20.25 9.47 1.79
C GLU A 144 20.09 8.02 1.35
N ILE A 145 19.38 7.21 2.14
CA ILE A 145 19.15 5.79 1.83
C ILE A 145 17.76 5.51 1.26
N ASP A 146 16.79 6.36 1.53
CA ASP A 146 15.43 6.22 0.99
C ASP A 146 15.33 6.88 -0.40
N VAL A 147 16.17 6.38 -1.32
CA VAL A 147 16.20 6.87 -2.72
C VAL A 147 15.48 5.87 -3.62
N PRO A 148 14.27 6.21 -4.11
CA PRO A 148 13.53 5.33 -5.01
C PRO A 148 14.30 5.07 -6.31
N ALA A 149 14.27 3.81 -6.76
CA ALA A 149 14.83 3.47 -8.05
C ALA A 149 14.13 4.27 -9.16
N LYS A 150 14.92 4.90 -10.02
CA LYS A 150 14.39 5.66 -11.15
C LYS A 150 13.79 4.69 -12.18
N PHE A 151 12.60 5.01 -12.68
CA PHE A 151 11.94 4.27 -13.74
C PHE A 151 12.77 4.30 -15.03
N ASP A 152 13.04 3.12 -15.59
CA ASP A 152 13.77 2.96 -16.86
C ASP A 152 13.37 1.63 -17.50
N ALA A 153 12.34 1.67 -18.35
CA ALA A 153 11.81 0.48 -19.00
C ALA A 153 12.78 -0.14 -20.00
N ASP A 154 13.58 0.67 -20.69
CA ASP A 154 14.52 0.16 -21.70
C ASP A 154 15.71 -0.53 -21.06
N ARG A 155 16.25 0.04 -19.99
CA ARG A 155 17.28 -0.59 -19.18
C ARG A 155 16.74 -1.87 -18.51
N ALA A 156 15.49 -1.88 -18.03
CA ALA A 156 14.86 -3.08 -17.46
C ALA A 156 14.82 -4.23 -18.48
N LYS A 157 14.37 -3.97 -19.70
CA LYS A 157 14.36 -4.96 -20.80
C LYS A 157 15.76 -5.47 -21.10
N LYS A 158 16.75 -4.57 -21.16
CA LYS A 158 18.14 -4.96 -21.39
C LYS A 158 18.67 -5.86 -20.27
N LEU A 159 18.43 -5.53 -19.02
CA LEU A 159 18.85 -6.37 -17.88
C LEU A 159 18.19 -7.76 -17.91
N LEU A 160 16.91 -7.86 -18.29
CA LEU A 160 16.26 -9.16 -18.48
C LEU A 160 16.90 -9.95 -19.63
N ALA A 161 17.18 -9.32 -20.76
CA ALA A 161 17.85 -9.96 -21.88
C ALA A 161 19.25 -10.45 -21.52
N ASP A 162 20.05 -9.62 -20.83
CA ASP A 162 21.39 -9.96 -20.34
C ASP A 162 21.37 -11.10 -19.30
N ALA A 163 20.24 -11.25 -18.57
CA ALA A 163 20.00 -12.36 -17.66
C ALA A 163 19.49 -13.65 -18.34
N GLY A 164 19.31 -13.62 -19.68
CA GLY A 164 18.83 -14.76 -20.46
C GLY A 164 17.31 -14.82 -20.64
N TYR A 165 16.61 -13.70 -20.39
CA TYR A 165 15.15 -13.59 -20.53
C TYR A 165 14.74 -12.45 -21.48
N PRO A 166 15.15 -12.45 -22.77
CA PRO A 166 14.88 -11.34 -23.67
C PRO A 166 13.39 -11.12 -23.95
N ASN A 167 12.58 -12.17 -23.79
CA ASN A 167 11.12 -12.12 -23.95
C ASN A 167 10.38 -12.16 -22.59
N GLY A 168 11.10 -11.96 -21.47
CA GLY A 168 10.53 -12.12 -20.16
C GLY A 168 10.29 -13.58 -19.75
N PHE A 169 9.49 -13.79 -18.73
CA PHE A 169 9.03 -15.09 -18.25
C PHE A 169 7.73 -14.91 -17.45
N GLU A 170 7.01 -16.01 -17.28
CA GLU A 170 5.75 -16.00 -16.54
C GLU A 170 5.98 -16.30 -15.07
N VAL A 171 5.27 -15.58 -14.21
CA VAL A 171 5.21 -15.80 -12.75
C VAL A 171 3.80 -15.51 -12.25
N THR A 172 3.44 -16.11 -11.13
CA THR A 172 2.21 -15.74 -10.42
C THR A 172 2.52 -14.67 -9.39
N LEU A 173 1.69 -13.63 -9.35
CA LEU A 173 1.67 -12.62 -8.32
C LEU A 173 0.45 -12.86 -7.42
N ASP A 174 0.70 -13.13 -6.13
CA ASP A 174 -0.34 -13.15 -5.11
C ASP A 174 -0.51 -11.72 -4.58
N CYS A 175 -1.71 -11.16 -4.75
CA CYS A 175 -2.03 -9.80 -4.34
C CYS A 175 -3.30 -9.80 -3.48
N PRO A 176 -3.34 -9.11 -2.32
CA PRO A 176 -4.57 -8.84 -1.62
C PRO A 176 -5.46 -7.92 -2.47
N ASN A 177 -6.77 -7.99 -2.29
CA ASN A 177 -7.73 -7.20 -3.06
C ASN A 177 -8.71 -6.40 -2.20
N ASN A 178 -8.55 -6.40 -0.89
CA ASN A 178 -9.44 -5.70 0.03
C ASN A 178 -8.80 -5.37 1.39
N ARG A 179 -7.48 -5.38 1.45
CA ARG A 179 -6.72 -5.11 2.68
C ARG A 179 -6.16 -3.69 2.73
N TYR A 180 -5.70 -3.17 1.60
CA TYR A 180 -5.10 -1.85 1.49
C TYR A 180 -5.84 -1.02 0.44
N VAL A 181 -5.72 0.29 0.53
CA VAL A 181 -6.30 1.19 -0.47
C VAL A 181 -5.64 0.95 -1.83
N ASN A 182 -6.42 0.62 -2.84
CA ASN A 182 -6.00 0.33 -4.22
C ASN A 182 -4.99 -0.83 -4.36
N ASP A 183 -5.04 -1.83 -3.48
CA ASP A 183 -4.08 -2.94 -3.49
C ASP A 183 -4.18 -3.86 -4.73
N GLU A 184 -5.30 -3.86 -5.43
CA GLU A 184 -5.52 -4.64 -6.67
C GLU A 184 -5.37 -3.84 -7.99
N ARG A 185 -4.94 -2.57 -7.93
CA ARG A 185 -4.89 -1.66 -9.10
C ARG A 185 -3.50 -1.38 -9.63
#